data_4495a751e60d615fc75b89e4defd642e
#
_entry.id   4495a751e60d615fc75b89e4defd642e
#
_cell.length_a   1.000
_cell.length_b   1.000
_cell.length_c   1.000
_cell.angle_alpha   90.00
_cell.angle_beta   90.00
_cell.angle_gamma   90.00
#
_symmetry.space_group_name_H-M   'P 1'
#
loop_
_entity.id
_entity.type
_entity.pdbx_description
1 polymer ?
#
loop_
_entity_poly.entity_id
_entity_poly.type
_entity_poly.pdbx_seq_one_letter_code
_entity_poly.pdbx_strand_id
1 'polypeptide(L)'
;MTPKLKGNILMFIARTFSGLNQNALRYLLPNWMNAQTGVVLRLGAGAFLFLLFELVVHKKYPLPKFKDGLLLFVAGLILVFGYMWTLLEGLTYTTPISSSIFISLQPAFVFIICLCIKTEKATWEKIYGMVIGFGGALICVLTQHESEIATAPLKGNLLCLCGAGLYSFYLVTEKKYIPKYGSAMVSFLTFGGGAVGSIIPIFFVGWDAPVLHQNIFSTPMLILLFILIFPSFVSYLLQDFSLKLLPATVVALYSDLILIVSAIASYILGQDKFSWWQILAIVMMLASVYLVESSESSTNSKAPASDTPSSSSSASTVSTTANNQNNTK
;
A
#
# COMPACT_ATOMS: atom_id res chain seq x y z
N MET A 1 -8.75 -14.65 17.89
CA MET A 1 -8.88 -13.75 16.71
C MET A 1 -8.30 -14.47 15.50
N THR A 2 -9.07 -14.62 14.41
CA THR A 2 -8.58 -15.30 13.21
C THR A 2 -7.48 -14.48 12.52
N PRO A 3 -6.49 -15.11 11.86
CA PRO A 3 -5.43 -14.38 11.16
C PRO A 3 -5.98 -13.38 10.13
N LYS A 4 -7.05 -13.74 9.41
CA LYS A 4 -7.73 -12.88 8.43
C LYS A 4 -8.31 -11.63 9.10
N LEU A 5 -9.01 -11.77 10.23
CA LEU A 5 -9.58 -10.63 10.97
C LEU A 5 -8.48 -9.69 11.48
N LYS A 6 -7.35 -10.26 11.95
CA LYS A 6 -6.20 -9.46 12.37
C LYS A 6 -5.64 -8.64 11.20
N GLY A 7 -5.44 -9.26 10.04
CA GLY A 7 -4.98 -8.57 8.83
C GLY A 7 -5.91 -7.42 8.42
N ASN A 8 -7.22 -7.65 8.44
CA ASN A 8 -8.21 -6.63 8.09
C ASN A 8 -8.19 -5.42 9.05
N ILE A 9 -8.07 -5.65 10.37
CA ILE A 9 -7.98 -4.57 11.37
C ILE A 9 -6.70 -3.75 11.16
N LEU A 10 -5.56 -4.42 10.95
CA LEU A 10 -4.29 -3.74 10.68
C LEU A 10 -4.38 -2.84 9.44
N MET A 11 -5.02 -3.35 8.36
CA MET A 11 -5.24 -2.56 7.15
C MET A 11 -6.18 -1.38 7.37
N PHE A 12 -7.27 -1.58 8.11
CA PHE A 12 -8.19 -0.49 8.42
C PHE A 12 -7.47 0.68 9.11
N ILE A 13 -6.68 0.39 10.14
CA ILE A 13 -5.89 1.39 10.87
C ILE A 13 -4.85 2.05 9.95
N ALA A 14 -4.10 1.25 9.19
CA ALA A 14 -3.08 1.75 8.26
C ALA A 14 -3.67 2.72 7.23
N ARG A 15 -4.80 2.37 6.63
CA ARG A 15 -5.43 3.19 5.58
C ARG A 15 -6.15 4.42 6.14
N THR A 16 -6.63 4.38 7.37
CA THR A 16 -7.12 5.57 8.07
C THR A 16 -6.01 6.62 8.21
N PHE A 17 -4.82 6.22 8.67
CA PHE A 17 -3.67 7.14 8.71
C PHE A 17 -3.26 7.62 7.31
N SER A 18 -3.32 6.75 6.30
CA SER A 18 -3.01 7.13 4.92
C SER A 18 -4.03 8.11 4.32
N GLY A 19 -5.31 8.00 4.68
CA GLY A 19 -6.35 8.96 4.28
C GLY A 19 -6.14 10.34 4.91
N LEU A 20 -5.87 10.39 6.20
CA LEU A 20 -5.53 11.64 6.90
C LEU A 20 -4.23 12.27 6.36
N ASN A 21 -3.28 11.45 5.92
CA ASN A 21 -2.02 11.91 5.34
C ASN A 21 -2.22 12.76 4.08
N GLN A 22 -3.24 12.49 3.25
CA GLN A 22 -3.50 13.29 2.05
C GLN A 22 -3.80 14.75 2.43
N ASN A 23 -4.62 14.95 3.45
CA ASN A 23 -4.98 16.27 3.96
C ASN A 23 -3.83 16.95 4.70
N ALA A 24 -3.07 16.18 5.49
CA ALA A 24 -1.89 16.65 6.19
C ALA A 24 -0.79 17.12 5.22
N LEU A 25 -0.53 16.35 4.15
CA LEU A 25 0.40 16.75 3.09
C LEU A 25 -0.08 18.00 2.37
N ARG A 26 -1.38 18.08 2.03
CA ARG A 26 -1.94 19.27 1.36
C ARG A 26 -1.80 20.53 2.19
N TYR A 27 -1.89 20.44 3.51
CA TYR A 27 -1.63 21.56 4.41
C TYR A 27 -0.18 22.05 4.34
N LEU A 28 0.78 21.10 4.26
CA LEU A 28 2.20 21.46 4.21
C LEU A 28 2.68 21.87 2.82
N LEU A 29 2.07 21.34 1.75
CA LEU A 29 2.46 21.62 0.37
C LEU A 29 1.62 22.74 -0.25
N PRO A 30 2.24 23.67 -0.98
CA PRO A 30 3.68 23.92 -1.13
C PRO A 30 4.26 24.88 -0.08
N ASN A 31 3.44 25.46 0.81
CA ASN A 31 3.78 26.63 1.63
C ASN A 31 4.84 26.39 2.73
N TRP A 32 4.86 25.17 3.29
CA TRP A 32 5.73 24.80 4.41
C TRP A 32 6.90 23.91 3.99
N MET A 33 6.80 23.27 2.83
CA MET A 33 7.87 22.51 2.19
C MET A 33 7.54 22.27 0.72
N ASN A 34 8.54 22.13 -0.14
CA ASN A 34 8.30 21.62 -1.49
C ASN A 34 8.10 20.10 -1.50
N ALA A 35 7.53 19.56 -2.59
CA ALA A 35 7.26 18.13 -2.72
C ALA A 35 8.53 17.28 -2.57
N GLN A 36 9.64 17.72 -3.18
CA GLN A 36 10.92 17.01 -3.15
C GLN A 36 11.48 16.89 -1.73
N THR A 37 11.47 17.96 -0.96
CA THR A 37 11.88 17.94 0.46
C THR A 37 10.96 17.01 1.28
N GLY A 38 9.67 17.08 1.04
CA GLY A 38 8.70 16.16 1.68
C GLY A 38 9.01 14.69 1.41
N VAL A 39 9.39 14.34 0.18
CA VAL A 39 9.81 12.97 -0.18
C VAL A 39 11.06 12.54 0.59
N VAL A 40 12.10 13.39 0.61
CA VAL A 40 13.35 13.08 1.33
C VAL A 40 13.12 12.89 2.82
N LEU A 41 12.35 13.78 3.44
CA LEU A 41 12.02 13.68 4.87
C LEU A 41 11.24 12.38 5.17
N ARG A 42 10.25 12.04 4.36
CA ARG A 42 9.44 10.84 4.56
C ARG A 42 10.22 9.56 4.34
N LEU A 43 11.00 9.47 3.26
CA LEU A 43 11.78 8.27 2.94
C LEU A 43 12.95 8.11 3.92
N GLY A 44 13.63 9.20 4.27
CA GLY A 44 14.71 9.19 5.24
C GLY A 44 14.24 8.81 6.64
N ALA A 45 13.16 9.43 7.13
CA ALA A 45 12.57 9.09 8.42
C ALA A 45 12.03 7.65 8.43
N GLY A 46 11.34 7.23 7.36
CA GLY A 46 10.85 5.86 7.22
C GLY A 46 11.99 4.84 7.25
N ALA A 47 13.04 5.02 6.46
CA ALA A 47 14.22 4.14 6.46
C ALA A 47 14.88 4.07 7.86
N PHE A 48 15.05 5.21 8.51
CA PHE A 48 15.61 5.27 9.87
C PHE A 48 14.73 4.53 10.90
N LEU A 49 13.41 4.75 10.88
CA LEU A 49 12.48 4.11 11.81
C LEU A 49 12.36 2.61 11.54
N PHE A 50 12.38 2.16 10.28
CA PHE A 50 12.41 0.72 9.95
C PHE A 50 13.71 0.06 10.38
N LEU A 51 14.86 0.75 10.22
CA LEU A 51 16.14 0.26 10.73
C LEU A 51 16.11 0.12 12.25
N LEU A 52 15.64 1.16 12.96
CA LEU A 52 15.51 1.14 14.42
C LEU A 52 14.58 0.01 14.88
N PHE A 53 13.45 -0.16 14.22
CA PHE A 53 12.51 -1.24 14.51
C PHE A 53 13.14 -2.62 14.28
N GLU A 54 13.89 -2.81 13.17
CA GLU A 54 14.60 -4.05 12.89
C GLU A 54 15.65 -4.36 13.96
N LEU A 55 16.38 -3.36 14.44
CA LEU A 55 17.38 -3.53 15.50
C LEU A 55 16.77 -3.91 16.85
N VAL A 56 15.59 -3.36 17.16
CA VAL A 56 14.90 -3.59 18.45
C VAL A 56 14.11 -4.91 18.46
N VAL A 57 13.34 -5.17 17.40
CA VAL A 57 12.42 -6.34 17.33
C VAL A 57 13.12 -7.61 16.85
N HIS A 58 14.29 -7.45 16.34
CA HIS A 58 15.30 -8.39 15.86
C HIS A 58 15.03 -9.91 15.96
N LYS A 59 15.34 -10.64 14.86
CA LYS A 59 15.97 -11.99 14.88
C LYS A 59 15.19 -13.20 14.39
N LYS A 60 14.01 -13.07 13.79
CA LYS A 60 13.35 -14.26 13.21
C LYS A 60 13.73 -14.54 11.75
N TYR A 61 14.31 -13.57 11.04
CA TYR A 61 14.52 -13.68 9.59
C TYR A 61 16.00 -13.61 9.22
N PRO A 62 16.44 -14.36 8.19
CA PRO A 62 17.81 -14.28 7.70
C PRO A 62 18.06 -12.94 7.01
N LEU A 63 19.30 -12.48 7.04
CA LEU A 63 19.72 -11.32 6.24
C LEU A 63 19.49 -11.61 4.74
N PRO A 64 19.06 -10.60 3.97
CA PRO A 64 18.84 -10.76 2.54
C PRO A 64 20.13 -11.17 1.82
N LYS A 65 20.01 -12.11 0.88
CA LYS A 65 21.10 -12.42 -0.04
C LYS A 65 21.42 -11.16 -0.84
N PHE A 66 22.68 -10.94 -1.19
CA PHE A 66 23.13 -9.74 -1.89
C PHE A 66 22.27 -9.38 -3.11
N LYS A 67 21.91 -10.37 -3.94
CA LYS A 67 21.04 -10.17 -5.12
C LYS A 67 19.63 -9.67 -4.74
N ASP A 68 19.02 -10.28 -3.73
CA ASP A 68 17.67 -9.92 -3.28
C ASP A 68 17.70 -8.54 -2.58
N GLY A 69 18.73 -8.27 -1.77
CA GLY A 69 18.93 -6.98 -1.12
C GLY A 69 19.13 -5.85 -2.13
N LEU A 70 19.97 -6.08 -3.16
CA LEU A 70 20.19 -5.12 -4.23
C LEU A 70 18.90 -4.86 -5.03
N LEU A 71 18.13 -5.94 -5.32
CA LEU A 71 16.86 -5.80 -6.04
C LEU A 71 15.84 -4.98 -5.23
N LEU A 72 15.73 -5.23 -3.92
CA LEU A 72 14.85 -4.45 -3.04
C LEU A 72 15.30 -2.99 -2.95
N PHE A 73 16.60 -2.73 -2.87
CA PHE A 73 17.15 -1.38 -2.85
C PHE A 73 16.86 -0.64 -4.16
N VAL A 74 17.08 -1.28 -5.32
CA VAL A 74 16.76 -0.70 -6.63
C VAL A 74 15.25 -0.53 -6.82
N ALA A 75 14.44 -1.48 -6.35
CA ALA A 75 12.97 -1.31 -6.32
C ALA A 75 12.57 -0.10 -5.48
N GLY A 76 13.24 0.12 -4.34
CA GLY A 76 13.07 1.33 -3.54
C GLY A 76 13.40 2.60 -4.30
N LEU A 77 14.56 2.63 -4.96
CA LEU A 77 15.03 3.76 -5.74
C LEU A 77 14.10 4.13 -6.91
N ILE A 78 13.46 3.16 -7.55
CA ILE A 78 12.59 3.41 -8.70
C ILE A 78 11.12 3.50 -8.28
N LEU A 79 10.61 2.49 -7.57
CA LEU A 79 9.18 2.37 -7.29
C LEU A 79 8.76 3.23 -6.09
N VAL A 80 9.51 3.15 -4.97
CA VAL A 80 9.11 3.87 -3.74
C VAL A 80 9.40 5.36 -3.86
N PHE A 81 10.57 5.74 -4.36
CA PHE A 81 10.85 7.14 -4.66
C PHE A 81 9.91 7.69 -5.73
N GLY A 82 9.77 6.97 -6.88
CA GLY A 82 8.93 7.40 -7.99
C GLY A 82 7.48 7.62 -7.58
N TYR A 83 6.88 6.66 -6.86
CA TYR A 83 5.52 6.78 -6.35
C TYR A 83 5.37 7.95 -5.36
N MET A 84 6.30 8.07 -4.41
CA MET A 84 6.23 9.10 -3.37
C MET A 84 6.37 10.50 -3.98
N TRP A 85 7.30 10.64 -4.93
CA TRP A 85 7.52 11.90 -5.64
C TRP A 85 6.31 12.29 -6.51
N THR A 86 5.81 11.38 -7.34
CA THR A 86 4.66 11.66 -8.21
C THR A 86 3.39 11.98 -7.39
N LEU A 87 3.22 11.34 -6.24
CA LEU A 87 2.09 11.62 -5.34
C LEU A 87 2.20 13.00 -4.70
N LEU A 88 3.36 13.35 -4.11
CA LEU A 88 3.54 14.64 -3.43
C LEU A 88 3.52 15.79 -4.44
N GLU A 89 4.23 15.65 -5.56
CA GLU A 89 4.22 16.63 -6.64
C GLU A 89 2.81 16.79 -7.22
N GLY A 90 2.10 15.67 -7.46
CA GLY A 90 0.73 15.68 -7.92
C GLY A 90 -0.20 16.43 -6.97
N LEU A 91 -0.06 16.21 -5.67
CA LEU A 91 -0.89 16.85 -4.65
C LEU A 91 -0.67 18.37 -4.54
N THR A 92 0.43 18.91 -5.04
CA THR A 92 0.61 20.38 -5.13
C THR A 92 -0.31 21.03 -6.16
N TYR A 93 -0.75 20.26 -7.18
CA TYR A 93 -1.57 20.75 -8.30
C TYR A 93 -3.03 20.34 -8.24
N THR A 94 -3.40 19.37 -7.39
CA THR A 94 -4.77 18.84 -7.28
C THR A 94 -5.26 18.82 -5.83
N THR A 95 -6.50 18.37 -5.61
CA THR A 95 -7.10 18.29 -4.27
C THR A 95 -6.84 16.92 -3.61
N PRO A 96 -6.93 16.81 -2.26
CA PRO A 96 -6.82 15.54 -1.55
C PRO A 96 -7.84 14.50 -2.01
N ILE A 97 -9.08 14.92 -2.31
CA ILE A 97 -10.13 14.01 -2.80
C ILE A 97 -9.73 13.46 -4.16
N SER A 98 -9.37 14.33 -5.11
CA SER A 98 -8.95 13.90 -6.45
C SER A 98 -7.73 12.97 -6.41
N SER A 99 -6.70 13.32 -5.64
CA SER A 99 -5.54 12.44 -5.41
C SER A 99 -5.97 11.06 -4.90
N SER A 100 -6.88 11.02 -3.92
CA SER A 100 -7.38 9.77 -3.33
C SER A 100 -8.20 8.94 -4.30
N ILE A 101 -8.95 9.57 -5.24
CA ILE A 101 -9.66 8.86 -6.33
C ILE A 101 -8.66 8.09 -7.20
N PHE A 102 -7.52 8.70 -7.58
CA PHE A 102 -6.51 8.02 -8.36
C PHE A 102 -5.78 6.91 -7.57
N ILE A 103 -5.55 7.11 -6.28
CA ILE A 103 -5.00 6.09 -5.39
C ILE A 103 -5.94 4.89 -5.30
N SER A 104 -7.25 5.08 -5.31
CA SER A 104 -8.26 4.01 -5.29
C SER A 104 -8.27 3.15 -6.55
N LEU A 105 -7.53 3.51 -7.61
CA LEU A 105 -7.26 2.63 -8.76
C LEU A 105 -6.18 1.56 -8.50
N GLN A 106 -5.50 1.59 -7.36
CA GLN A 106 -4.47 0.60 -7.02
C GLN A 106 -4.91 -0.86 -7.19
N PRO A 107 -6.13 -1.29 -6.78
CA PRO A 107 -6.57 -2.67 -7.00
C PRO A 107 -6.58 -3.08 -8.47
N ALA A 108 -6.99 -2.17 -9.37
CA ALA A 108 -6.99 -2.42 -10.80
C ALA A 108 -5.56 -2.60 -11.35
N PHE A 109 -4.62 -1.74 -10.94
CA PHE A 109 -3.22 -1.89 -11.31
C PHE A 109 -2.59 -3.17 -10.74
N VAL A 110 -2.84 -3.50 -9.46
CA VAL A 110 -2.36 -4.74 -8.84
C VAL A 110 -2.90 -5.95 -9.60
N PHE A 111 -4.19 -5.95 -9.94
CA PHE A 111 -4.80 -7.03 -10.72
C PHE A 111 -4.18 -7.18 -12.11
N ILE A 112 -3.95 -6.08 -12.84
CA ILE A 112 -3.27 -6.10 -14.14
C ILE A 112 -1.86 -6.70 -14.01
N ILE A 113 -1.09 -6.29 -13.00
CA ILE A 113 0.24 -6.83 -12.74
C ILE A 113 0.17 -8.33 -12.43
N CYS A 114 -0.74 -8.75 -11.54
CA CYS A 114 -0.95 -10.15 -11.17
C CYS A 114 -1.37 -11.01 -12.38
N LEU A 115 -2.15 -10.45 -13.29
CA LEU A 115 -2.54 -11.09 -14.55
C LEU A 115 -1.31 -11.28 -15.46
N CYS A 116 -0.47 -10.25 -15.61
CA CYS A 116 0.74 -10.30 -16.43
C CYS A 116 1.75 -11.34 -15.91
N ILE A 117 1.91 -11.46 -14.58
CA ILE A 117 2.79 -12.48 -13.96
C ILE A 117 2.07 -13.83 -13.76
N LYS A 118 0.84 -13.97 -14.26
CA LYS A 118 0.03 -15.21 -14.24
C LYS A 118 -0.26 -15.76 -12.84
N THR A 119 -0.33 -14.89 -11.85
CA THR A 119 -0.72 -15.28 -10.47
C THR A 119 -2.22 -15.23 -10.25
N GLU A 120 -2.96 -14.49 -11.09
CA GLU A 120 -4.42 -14.40 -11.06
C GLU A 120 -5.03 -14.66 -12.44
N LYS A 121 -6.33 -15.04 -12.46
CA LYS A 121 -7.11 -15.24 -13.69
C LYS A 121 -8.05 -14.07 -13.91
N ALA A 122 -8.25 -13.70 -15.18
CA ALA A 122 -9.24 -12.71 -15.55
C ALA A 122 -10.65 -13.26 -15.32
N THR A 123 -11.49 -12.50 -14.63
CA THR A 123 -12.93 -12.73 -14.52
C THR A 123 -13.67 -11.50 -15.07
N TRP A 124 -14.86 -11.71 -15.59
CA TRP A 124 -15.65 -10.60 -16.17
C TRP A 124 -16.01 -9.55 -15.12
N GLU A 125 -16.27 -9.96 -13.89
CA GLU A 125 -16.58 -9.06 -12.77
C GLU A 125 -15.39 -8.12 -12.47
N LYS A 126 -14.16 -8.64 -12.48
CA LYS A 126 -12.95 -7.84 -12.28
C LYS A 126 -12.75 -6.84 -13.43
N ILE A 127 -13.02 -7.25 -14.67
CA ILE A 127 -12.93 -6.38 -15.85
C ILE A 127 -13.97 -5.26 -15.77
N TYR A 128 -15.23 -5.58 -15.46
CA TYR A 128 -16.29 -4.57 -15.29
C TYR A 128 -15.98 -3.61 -14.12
N GLY A 129 -15.50 -4.14 -12.99
CA GLY A 129 -15.05 -3.33 -11.88
C GLY A 129 -13.99 -2.31 -12.30
N MET A 130 -12.95 -2.75 -13.01
CA MET A 130 -11.90 -1.84 -13.52
C MET A 130 -12.45 -0.77 -14.45
N VAL A 131 -13.32 -1.13 -15.40
CA VAL A 131 -13.93 -0.17 -16.35
C VAL A 131 -14.71 0.90 -15.60
N ILE A 132 -15.50 0.52 -14.58
CA ILE A 132 -16.26 1.45 -13.75
C ILE A 132 -15.31 2.35 -12.95
N GLY A 133 -14.26 1.80 -12.35
CA GLY A 133 -13.26 2.57 -11.59
C GLY A 133 -12.52 3.60 -12.45
N PHE A 134 -12.01 3.19 -13.62
CA PHE A 134 -11.41 4.12 -14.57
C PHE A 134 -12.40 5.17 -15.09
N GLY A 135 -13.68 4.79 -15.27
CA GLY A 135 -14.77 5.73 -15.59
C GLY A 135 -14.96 6.81 -14.53
N GLY A 136 -14.97 6.42 -13.25
CA GLY A 136 -15.03 7.36 -12.11
C GLY A 136 -13.83 8.32 -12.08
N ALA A 137 -12.62 7.80 -12.28
CA ALA A 137 -11.41 8.62 -12.38
C ALA A 137 -11.48 9.61 -13.57
N LEU A 138 -11.99 9.16 -14.71
CA LEU A 138 -12.16 10.00 -15.89
C LEU A 138 -13.17 11.14 -15.63
N ILE A 139 -14.29 10.86 -14.98
CA ILE A 139 -15.26 11.89 -14.56
C ILE A 139 -14.57 12.92 -13.68
N CYS A 140 -13.75 12.50 -12.71
CA CYS A 140 -13.00 13.43 -11.85
C CYS A 140 -12.08 14.33 -12.68
N VAL A 141 -11.34 13.79 -13.66
CA VAL A 141 -10.45 14.58 -14.55
C VAL A 141 -11.24 15.60 -15.37
N LEU A 142 -12.36 15.18 -15.99
CA LEU A 142 -13.12 16.02 -16.91
C LEU A 142 -13.93 17.13 -16.22
N THR A 143 -14.25 16.94 -14.94
CA THR A 143 -15.13 17.86 -14.19
C THR A 143 -14.40 18.74 -13.18
N GLN A 144 -13.11 18.47 -12.94
CA GLN A 144 -12.30 19.31 -12.08
C GLN A 144 -11.73 20.50 -12.86
N HIS A 145 -12.07 21.69 -12.41
CA HIS A 145 -11.57 22.96 -12.98
C HIS A 145 -10.42 23.52 -12.13
N GLU A 146 -9.63 24.38 -12.77
CA GLU A 146 -8.59 25.14 -12.06
C GLU A 146 -9.21 26.03 -10.98
N SER A 147 -8.53 26.10 -9.85
CA SER A 147 -8.94 26.89 -8.70
C SER A 147 -7.71 27.26 -7.88
N GLU A 148 -7.86 28.12 -6.88
CA GLU A 148 -6.77 28.42 -5.93
C GLU A 148 -6.22 27.18 -5.23
N ILE A 149 -7.06 26.16 -5.03
CA ILE A 149 -6.69 24.87 -4.40
C ILE A 149 -6.10 23.89 -5.43
N ALA A 150 -6.62 23.88 -6.66
CA ALA A 150 -6.22 22.98 -7.75
C ALA A 150 -5.72 23.81 -8.93
N THR A 151 -4.45 24.18 -8.92
CA THR A 151 -3.86 25.12 -9.90
C THR A 151 -3.63 24.50 -11.27
N ALA A 152 -3.37 23.18 -11.34
CA ALA A 152 -3.21 22.44 -12.59
C ALA A 152 -3.74 21.00 -12.42
N PRO A 153 -5.09 20.83 -12.29
CA PRO A 153 -5.68 19.56 -11.87
C PRO A 153 -5.35 18.39 -12.80
N LEU A 154 -5.31 18.61 -14.11
CA LEU A 154 -4.94 17.55 -15.06
C LEU A 154 -3.52 17.01 -14.81
N LYS A 155 -2.54 17.91 -14.62
CA LYS A 155 -1.15 17.55 -14.32
C LYS A 155 -1.08 16.78 -13.00
N GLY A 156 -1.73 17.31 -11.94
CA GLY A 156 -1.77 16.70 -10.63
C GLY A 156 -2.39 15.30 -10.64
N ASN A 157 -3.52 15.16 -11.31
CA ASN A 157 -4.26 13.90 -11.44
C ASN A 157 -3.45 12.82 -12.18
N LEU A 158 -2.77 13.19 -13.30
CA LEU A 158 -1.92 12.26 -14.04
C LEU A 158 -0.70 11.82 -13.23
N LEU A 159 -0.09 12.72 -12.44
CA LEU A 159 0.99 12.36 -11.53
C LEU A 159 0.50 11.39 -10.44
N CYS A 160 -0.66 11.63 -9.85
CA CYS A 160 -1.26 10.72 -8.87
C CYS A 160 -1.59 9.34 -9.48
N LEU A 161 -2.08 9.30 -10.71
CA LEU A 161 -2.32 8.05 -11.44
C LEU A 161 -1.03 7.26 -11.68
N CYS A 162 0.03 7.94 -12.12
CA CYS A 162 1.36 7.33 -12.27
C CYS A 162 1.87 6.78 -10.93
N GLY A 163 1.71 7.55 -9.85
CA GLY A 163 2.05 7.13 -8.49
C GLY A 163 1.29 5.89 -8.04
N ALA A 164 -0.01 5.80 -8.32
CA ALA A 164 -0.82 4.63 -8.01
C ALA A 164 -0.31 3.37 -8.74
N GLY A 165 0.09 3.50 -10.01
CA GLY A 165 0.72 2.42 -10.78
C GLY A 165 2.04 1.96 -10.17
N LEU A 166 2.97 2.89 -9.89
CA LEU A 166 4.28 2.58 -9.29
C LEU A 166 4.13 1.92 -7.90
N TYR A 167 3.21 2.43 -7.08
CA TYR A 167 2.90 1.82 -5.79
C TYR A 167 2.36 0.39 -5.92
N SER A 168 1.55 0.13 -6.93
CA SER A 168 1.01 -1.22 -7.18
C SER A 168 2.12 -2.23 -7.53
N PHE A 169 3.11 -1.83 -8.33
CA PHE A 169 4.32 -2.63 -8.59
C PHE A 169 5.12 -2.86 -7.30
N TYR A 170 5.27 -1.82 -6.47
CA TYR A 170 5.93 -1.94 -5.18
C TYR A 170 5.21 -2.95 -4.28
N LEU A 171 3.89 -2.86 -4.13
CA LEU A 171 3.08 -3.74 -3.29
C LEU A 171 3.22 -5.23 -3.68
N VAL A 172 3.18 -5.53 -4.98
CA VAL A 172 3.35 -6.90 -5.49
C VAL A 172 4.77 -7.41 -5.26
N THR A 173 5.78 -6.54 -5.45
CA THR A 173 7.18 -6.88 -5.18
C THR A 173 7.40 -7.18 -3.70
N GLU A 174 6.93 -6.31 -2.82
CA GLU A 174 7.05 -6.42 -1.37
C GLU A 174 6.40 -7.70 -0.84
N LYS A 175 5.19 -8.02 -1.32
CA LYS A 175 4.47 -9.26 -0.99
C LYS A 175 5.33 -10.52 -1.16
N LYS A 176 6.18 -10.55 -2.18
CA LYS A 176 7.07 -11.69 -2.47
C LYS A 176 8.19 -11.85 -1.45
N TYR A 177 8.75 -10.73 -0.92
CA TYR A 177 9.95 -10.75 -0.09
C TYR A 177 9.69 -10.67 1.42
N ILE A 178 8.55 -10.10 1.84
CA ILE A 178 8.17 -9.99 3.26
C ILE A 178 8.16 -11.34 3.99
N PRO A 179 7.61 -12.46 3.45
CA PRO A 179 7.64 -13.74 4.13
C PRO A 179 9.06 -14.30 4.32
N LYS A 180 9.99 -13.91 3.44
CA LYS A 180 11.36 -14.44 3.42
C LYS A 180 12.31 -13.66 4.35
N TYR A 181 12.19 -12.33 4.37
CA TYR A 181 13.16 -11.45 5.04
C TYR A 181 12.56 -10.61 6.16
N GLY A 182 11.25 -10.71 6.37
CA GLY A 182 10.53 -9.90 7.35
C GLY A 182 10.14 -8.51 6.83
N SER A 183 9.12 -7.93 7.46
CA SER A 183 8.58 -6.64 7.05
C SER A 183 9.59 -5.51 7.21
N ALA A 184 10.19 -5.39 8.40
CA ALA A 184 11.07 -4.26 8.71
C ALA A 184 12.32 -4.22 7.81
N MET A 185 12.94 -5.38 7.55
CA MET A 185 14.12 -5.44 6.68
C MET A 185 13.78 -5.10 5.22
N VAL A 186 12.65 -5.61 4.71
CA VAL A 186 12.20 -5.30 3.33
C VAL A 186 11.91 -3.81 3.21
N SER A 187 11.13 -3.24 4.12
CA SER A 187 10.81 -1.82 4.11
C SER A 187 12.03 -0.93 4.36
N PHE A 188 12.98 -1.34 5.23
CA PHE A 188 14.24 -0.63 5.40
C PHE A 188 15.02 -0.52 4.09
N LEU A 189 15.16 -1.63 3.35
CA LEU A 189 15.90 -1.63 2.08
C LEU A 189 15.19 -0.80 0.99
N THR A 190 13.87 -0.91 0.89
CA THR A 190 13.09 -0.19 -0.12
C THR A 190 12.99 1.30 0.19
N PHE A 191 12.75 1.69 1.43
CA PHE A 191 12.78 3.10 1.84
C PHE A 191 14.20 3.68 1.80
N GLY A 192 15.22 2.91 2.17
CA GLY A 192 16.62 3.29 2.06
C GLY A 192 17.03 3.55 0.61
N GLY A 193 16.66 2.66 -0.32
CA GLY A 193 16.85 2.87 -1.75
C GLY A 193 16.13 4.11 -2.25
N GLY A 194 14.86 4.30 -1.83
CA GLY A 194 14.08 5.48 -2.14
C GLY A 194 14.68 6.76 -1.58
N ALA A 195 15.19 6.74 -0.36
CA ALA A 195 15.87 7.88 0.27
C ALA A 195 17.10 8.30 -0.53
N VAL A 196 17.94 7.34 -0.95
CA VAL A 196 19.10 7.63 -1.81
C VAL A 196 18.66 8.19 -3.16
N GLY A 197 17.63 7.60 -3.80
CA GLY A 197 17.08 8.11 -5.06
C GLY A 197 16.53 9.53 -4.95
N SER A 198 15.97 9.90 -3.80
CA SER A 198 15.39 11.21 -3.57
C SER A 198 16.44 12.34 -3.36
N ILE A 199 17.72 12.00 -3.10
CA ILE A 199 18.79 13.00 -2.93
C ILE A 199 19.12 13.67 -4.26
N ILE A 200 19.17 12.92 -5.36
CA ILE A 200 19.60 13.45 -6.66
C ILE A 200 18.75 14.64 -7.14
N PRO A 201 17.41 14.59 -7.12
CA PRO A 201 16.57 15.70 -7.57
C PRO A 201 16.71 16.98 -6.71
N ILE A 202 17.20 16.91 -5.45
CA ILE A 202 17.40 18.09 -4.61
C ILE A 202 18.36 19.08 -5.29
N PHE A 203 19.38 18.59 -6.00
CA PHE A 203 20.34 19.45 -6.70
C PHE A 203 19.70 20.26 -7.85
N PHE A 204 18.54 19.83 -8.36
CA PHE A 204 17.82 20.50 -9.44
C PHE A 204 16.62 21.31 -8.94
N VAL A 205 15.89 20.81 -7.97
CA VAL A 205 14.65 21.43 -7.43
C VAL A 205 14.95 22.34 -6.24
N GLY A 206 16.06 22.06 -5.53
CA GLY A 206 16.45 22.74 -4.31
C GLY A 206 15.78 22.17 -3.06
N TRP A 207 16.37 22.50 -1.92
CA TRP A 207 15.84 22.19 -0.60
C TRP A 207 15.01 23.37 -0.11
N ASP A 208 13.74 23.14 0.16
CA ASP A 208 12.84 24.14 0.73
C ASP A 208 11.97 23.51 1.82
N ALA A 209 12.25 23.88 3.06
CA ALA A 209 11.61 23.34 4.25
C ALA A 209 11.43 24.39 5.36
N PRO A 210 10.65 25.45 5.16
CA PRO A 210 10.33 26.44 6.20
C PRO A 210 9.76 25.79 7.47
N VAL A 211 9.10 24.65 7.35
CA VAL A 211 8.55 23.88 8.48
C VAL A 211 9.62 23.49 9.52
N LEU A 212 10.85 23.21 9.10
CA LEU A 212 11.94 22.81 10.00
C LEU A 212 12.48 23.95 10.86
N HIS A 213 12.20 25.18 10.48
CA HIS A 213 12.57 26.38 11.25
C HIS A 213 11.48 26.82 12.24
N GLN A 214 10.37 26.09 12.27
CA GLN A 214 9.25 26.38 13.18
C GLN A 214 9.50 25.79 14.57
N ASN A 215 8.80 26.35 15.56
CA ASN A 215 8.78 25.78 16.91
C ASN A 215 8.20 24.34 16.85
N ILE A 216 8.75 23.44 17.67
CA ILE A 216 8.34 22.02 17.71
C ILE A 216 6.86 21.84 18.05
N PHE A 217 6.23 22.77 18.77
CA PHE A 217 4.80 22.78 19.09
C PHE A 217 3.94 23.55 18.07
N SER A 218 4.53 24.07 17.00
CA SER A 218 3.75 24.73 15.95
C SER A 218 2.93 23.71 15.16
N THR A 219 1.76 24.14 14.66
CA THR A 219 0.88 23.28 13.86
C THR A 219 1.60 22.63 12.66
N PRO A 220 2.39 23.35 11.85
CA PRO A 220 3.10 22.73 10.72
C PRO A 220 4.08 21.65 11.16
N MET A 221 4.82 21.88 12.26
CA MET A 221 5.79 20.90 12.77
C MET A 221 5.09 19.65 13.33
N LEU A 222 3.99 19.82 14.08
CA LEU A 222 3.21 18.68 14.59
C LEU A 222 2.59 17.85 13.44
N ILE A 223 2.12 18.50 12.38
CA ILE A 223 1.62 17.81 11.18
C ILE A 223 2.77 17.07 10.48
N LEU A 224 3.95 17.68 10.35
CA LEU A 224 5.12 16.99 9.79
C LEU A 224 5.49 15.75 10.62
N LEU A 225 5.58 15.87 11.94
CA LEU A 225 5.87 14.74 12.83
C LEU A 225 4.81 13.63 12.71
N PHE A 226 3.52 14.02 12.63
CA PHE A 226 2.44 13.06 12.34
C PHE A 226 2.72 12.31 11.03
N ILE A 227 3.06 13.01 9.93
CA ILE A 227 3.34 12.41 8.63
C ILE A 227 4.54 11.46 8.67
N LEU A 228 5.61 11.84 9.37
CA LEU A 228 6.83 11.04 9.44
C LEU A 228 6.62 9.75 10.25
N ILE A 229 5.87 9.81 11.36
CA ILE A 229 5.69 8.67 12.24
C ILE A 229 4.53 7.77 11.77
N PHE A 230 3.31 8.31 11.62
CA PHE A 230 2.13 7.48 11.39
C PHE A 230 2.01 7.02 9.94
N PRO A 231 1.85 7.88 8.91
CA PRO A 231 1.71 7.40 7.55
C PRO A 231 3.00 6.88 6.93
N SER A 232 4.20 7.37 7.32
CA SER A 232 5.44 6.94 6.68
C SER A 232 6.11 5.72 7.33
N PHE A 233 5.76 5.39 8.57
CA PHE A 233 6.29 4.21 9.26
C PHE A 233 5.19 3.29 9.74
N VAL A 234 4.29 3.74 10.63
CA VAL A 234 3.28 2.87 11.26
C VAL A 234 2.35 2.26 10.22
N SER A 235 1.84 3.06 9.27
CA SER A 235 0.92 2.56 8.23
C SER A 235 1.57 1.49 7.35
N TYR A 236 2.81 1.70 6.93
CA TYR A 236 3.54 0.70 6.13
C TYR A 236 3.84 -0.56 6.94
N LEU A 237 4.26 -0.42 8.19
CA LEU A 237 4.50 -1.57 9.07
C LEU A 237 3.24 -2.41 9.26
N LEU A 238 2.09 -1.76 9.49
CA LEU A 238 0.79 -2.45 9.62
C LEU A 238 0.36 -3.10 8.31
N GLN A 239 0.58 -2.44 7.16
CA GLN A 239 0.36 -2.98 5.83
C GLN A 239 1.19 -4.23 5.59
N ASP A 240 2.49 -4.20 5.90
CA ASP A 240 3.41 -5.33 5.72
C ASP A 240 2.99 -6.53 6.56
N PHE A 241 2.56 -6.28 7.81
CA PHE A 241 2.00 -7.36 8.64
C PHE A 241 0.71 -7.93 8.03
N SER A 242 -0.11 -7.08 7.42
CA SER A 242 -1.32 -7.52 6.73
C SER A 242 -1.00 -8.32 5.46
N LEU A 243 0.03 -7.93 4.69
CA LEU A 243 0.49 -8.66 3.50
C LEU A 243 0.96 -10.09 3.81
N LYS A 244 1.37 -10.38 5.05
CA LYS A 244 1.65 -11.75 5.50
C LYS A 244 0.38 -12.58 5.67
N LEU A 245 -0.74 -11.94 5.94
CA LEU A 245 -2.00 -12.58 6.32
C LEU A 245 -3.05 -12.54 5.21
N LEU A 246 -2.93 -11.58 4.28
CA LEU A 246 -3.89 -11.29 3.22
C LEU A 246 -3.21 -11.32 1.84
N PRO A 247 -3.95 -11.62 0.76
CA PRO A 247 -3.50 -11.42 -0.63
C PRO A 247 -3.21 -9.94 -0.92
N ALA A 248 -2.33 -9.67 -1.89
CA ALA A 248 -1.99 -8.29 -2.29
C ALA A 248 -3.19 -7.54 -2.84
N THR A 249 -4.05 -8.21 -3.60
CA THR A 249 -5.32 -7.66 -4.11
C THR A 249 -6.24 -7.20 -3.00
N VAL A 250 -6.45 -8.02 -1.95
CA VAL A 250 -7.25 -7.64 -0.78
C VAL A 250 -6.65 -6.44 -0.05
N VAL A 251 -5.31 -6.39 0.11
CA VAL A 251 -4.62 -5.24 0.72
C VAL A 251 -4.81 -3.97 -0.13
N ALA A 252 -4.79 -4.11 -1.46
CA ALA A 252 -5.03 -3.00 -2.38
C ALA A 252 -6.49 -2.46 -2.30
N LEU A 253 -7.49 -3.32 -2.09
CA LEU A 253 -8.90 -2.92 -1.94
C LEU A 253 -9.13 -1.94 -0.77
N TYR A 254 -8.29 -2.01 0.27
CA TYR A 254 -8.35 -1.03 1.36
C TYR A 254 -7.95 0.40 0.93
N SER A 255 -7.48 0.62 -0.32
CA SER A 255 -7.23 1.98 -0.83
C SER A 255 -8.48 2.86 -0.85
N ASP A 256 -9.67 2.28 -0.95
CA ASP A 256 -10.93 3.02 -0.90
C ASP A 256 -11.20 3.65 0.46
N LEU A 257 -10.70 3.04 1.54
CA LEU A 257 -10.78 3.67 2.86
C LEU A 257 -9.97 4.97 2.89
N ILE A 258 -8.86 5.05 2.13
CA ILE A 258 -8.10 6.30 1.95
C ILE A 258 -9.00 7.37 1.34
N LEU A 259 -9.76 7.02 0.29
CA LEU A 259 -10.68 7.94 -0.37
C LEU A 259 -11.76 8.46 0.57
N ILE A 260 -12.42 7.56 1.31
CA ILE A 260 -13.49 7.93 2.25
C ILE A 260 -12.96 8.84 3.36
N VAL A 261 -11.86 8.46 4.02
CA VAL A 261 -11.24 9.22 5.11
C VAL A 261 -10.72 10.57 4.61
N SER A 262 -10.06 10.59 3.45
CA SER A 262 -9.55 11.81 2.84
C SER A 262 -10.68 12.77 2.46
N ALA A 263 -11.79 12.27 1.88
CA ALA A 263 -12.93 13.09 1.51
C ALA A 263 -13.59 13.73 2.74
N ILE A 264 -13.85 12.94 3.79
CA ILE A 264 -14.43 13.46 5.04
C ILE A 264 -13.52 14.53 5.64
N ALA A 265 -12.22 14.26 5.75
CA ALA A 265 -11.27 15.21 6.30
C ALA A 265 -11.14 16.47 5.43
N SER A 266 -11.12 16.36 4.09
CA SER A 266 -11.06 17.48 3.17
C SER A 266 -12.24 18.43 3.32
N TYR A 267 -13.45 17.91 3.45
CA TYR A 267 -14.64 18.75 3.66
C TYR A 267 -14.63 19.44 5.03
N ILE A 268 -14.22 18.74 6.10
CA ILE A 268 -14.12 19.31 7.44
C ILE A 268 -13.06 20.43 7.50
N LEU A 269 -11.92 20.22 6.81
CA LEU A 269 -10.80 21.16 6.80
C LEU A 269 -10.93 22.26 5.73
N GLY A 270 -11.97 22.25 4.91
CA GLY A 270 -12.18 23.22 3.83
C GLY A 270 -11.12 23.13 2.72
N GLN A 271 -10.46 21.99 2.58
CA GLN A 271 -9.43 21.75 1.56
C GLN A 271 -9.99 21.34 0.20
N ASP A 272 -11.31 21.12 0.13
CA ASP A 272 -12.01 20.80 -1.10
C ASP A 272 -13.41 21.40 -1.08
N LYS A 273 -13.97 21.68 -2.26
CA LYS A 273 -15.32 22.18 -2.41
C LYS A 273 -16.28 21.05 -2.75
N PHE A 274 -17.49 21.10 -2.22
CA PHE A 274 -18.51 20.11 -2.54
C PHE A 274 -18.79 20.10 -4.05
N SER A 275 -18.71 18.91 -4.66
CA SER A 275 -19.04 18.70 -6.07
C SER A 275 -19.83 17.40 -6.23
N TRP A 276 -20.98 17.48 -6.90
CA TRP A 276 -21.76 16.29 -7.25
C TRP A 276 -20.99 15.30 -8.12
N TRP A 277 -20.09 15.80 -8.97
CA TRP A 277 -19.25 14.96 -9.83
C TRP A 277 -18.22 14.17 -9.03
N GLN A 278 -17.65 14.76 -7.98
CA GLN A 278 -16.77 14.04 -7.06
C GLN A 278 -17.51 12.94 -6.31
N ILE A 279 -18.75 13.20 -5.88
CA ILE A 279 -19.59 12.16 -5.23
C ILE A 279 -19.88 11.03 -6.21
N LEU A 280 -20.24 11.33 -7.46
CA LEU A 280 -20.44 10.32 -8.48
C LEU A 280 -19.18 9.49 -8.71
N ALA A 281 -17.99 10.14 -8.81
CA ALA A 281 -16.71 9.45 -8.93
C ALA A 281 -16.42 8.53 -7.73
N ILE A 282 -16.68 8.99 -6.50
CA ILE A 282 -16.54 8.18 -5.28
C ILE A 282 -17.45 6.96 -5.32
N VAL A 283 -18.73 7.14 -5.67
CA VAL A 283 -19.70 6.03 -5.77
C VAL A 283 -19.25 5.01 -6.82
N MET A 284 -18.78 5.46 -7.98
CA MET A 284 -18.26 4.57 -9.03
C MET A 284 -17.02 3.81 -8.55
N MET A 285 -16.11 4.46 -7.80
CA MET A 285 -14.95 3.80 -7.21
C MET A 285 -15.36 2.70 -6.22
N LEU A 286 -16.27 3.00 -5.30
CA LEU A 286 -16.76 2.01 -4.33
C LEU A 286 -17.48 0.84 -5.03
N ALA A 287 -18.26 1.12 -6.08
CA ALA A 287 -18.91 0.08 -6.89
C ALA A 287 -17.87 -0.78 -7.64
N SER A 288 -16.80 -0.18 -8.16
CA SER A 288 -15.68 -0.87 -8.81
C SER A 288 -15.06 -1.92 -7.89
N VAL A 289 -14.72 -1.50 -6.67
CA VAL A 289 -14.09 -2.38 -5.69
C VAL A 289 -15.03 -3.47 -5.23
N TYR A 290 -16.29 -3.15 -4.97
CA TYR A 290 -17.29 -4.16 -4.62
C TYR A 290 -17.40 -5.27 -5.68
N LEU A 291 -17.36 -4.92 -6.96
CA LEU A 291 -17.38 -5.90 -8.07
C LEU A 291 -16.10 -6.77 -8.09
N VAL A 292 -14.94 -6.17 -7.88
CA VAL A 292 -13.67 -6.91 -7.84
C VAL A 292 -13.64 -7.86 -6.64
N GLU A 293 -14.08 -7.43 -5.45
CA GLU A 293 -14.11 -8.22 -4.23
C GLU A 293 -15.12 -9.39 -4.30
N SER A 294 -16.30 -9.16 -4.85
CA SER A 294 -17.34 -10.20 -5.00
C SER A 294 -16.86 -11.35 -5.90
N SER A 295 -16.09 -11.03 -6.93
CA SER A 295 -15.43 -12.01 -7.81
C SER A 295 -14.40 -12.89 -7.08
N GLU A 296 -13.60 -12.34 -6.17
CA GLU A 296 -12.63 -13.12 -5.39
C GLU A 296 -13.31 -14.10 -4.42
N SER A 297 -14.40 -13.66 -3.81
CA SER A 297 -15.19 -14.51 -2.91
C SER A 297 -15.79 -15.70 -3.66
N SER A 298 -16.27 -15.50 -4.88
CA SER A 298 -16.85 -16.55 -5.74
C SER A 298 -15.81 -17.56 -6.23
N THR A 299 -14.60 -17.12 -6.52
CA THR A 299 -13.51 -17.98 -7.00
C THR A 299 -12.96 -18.86 -5.87
N ASN A 300 -12.82 -18.33 -4.66
CA ASN A 300 -12.37 -19.09 -3.49
C ASN A 300 -13.41 -20.11 -3.01
N SER A 301 -14.71 -19.87 -3.24
CA SER A 301 -15.79 -20.83 -2.92
C SER A 301 -15.87 -22.01 -3.90
N LYS A 302 -15.33 -21.87 -5.11
CA LYS A 302 -15.30 -22.90 -6.15
C LYS A 302 -14.03 -23.74 -6.19
N ALA A 303 -13.02 -23.44 -5.37
CA ALA A 303 -11.83 -24.31 -5.24
C ALA A 303 -12.27 -25.62 -4.56
N PRO A 304 -12.11 -26.81 -5.20
CA PRO A 304 -12.44 -28.09 -4.57
C PRO A 304 -11.57 -28.22 -3.32
N ALA A 305 -12.19 -28.62 -2.21
CA ALA A 305 -11.47 -29.04 -1.02
C ALA A 305 -10.47 -30.11 -1.46
N SER A 306 -9.17 -29.81 -1.39
CA SER A 306 -8.13 -30.77 -1.66
C SER A 306 -8.32 -31.92 -0.69
N ASP A 307 -8.56 -33.10 -1.23
CA ASP A 307 -8.66 -34.37 -0.53
C ASP A 307 -7.54 -34.47 0.50
N THR A 308 -7.88 -34.39 1.75
CA THR A 308 -7.05 -34.92 2.83
C THR A 308 -7.02 -36.43 2.62
N PRO A 309 -5.85 -37.07 2.47
CA PRO A 309 -5.81 -38.50 2.45
C PRO A 309 -6.31 -39.02 3.80
N SER A 310 -7.46 -39.68 3.78
CA SER A 310 -7.97 -40.44 4.90
C SER A 310 -6.98 -41.52 5.23
N SER A 311 -6.27 -41.39 6.35
CA SER A 311 -5.53 -42.47 6.95
C SER A 311 -6.54 -43.55 7.39
N SER A 312 -6.75 -44.53 6.51
CA SER A 312 -7.41 -45.80 6.88
C SER A 312 -6.52 -46.56 7.83
N SER A 313 -6.85 -46.51 9.11
CA SER A 313 -6.35 -47.44 10.11
C SER A 313 -6.84 -48.84 9.80
N SER A 314 -6.01 -49.68 9.21
CA SER A 314 -6.21 -51.13 9.21
C SER A 314 -5.72 -51.69 10.55
N ALA A 315 -6.66 -51.92 11.46
CA ALA A 315 -6.48 -52.79 12.60
C ALA A 315 -6.36 -54.21 12.09
N SER A 316 -5.18 -54.80 12.13
CA SER A 316 -4.98 -56.25 11.97
C SER A 316 -4.91 -56.91 13.35
N THR A 317 -5.89 -57.73 13.59
CA THR A 317 -6.06 -58.70 14.68
C THR A 317 -4.81 -59.56 14.89
N VAL A 318 -4.33 -59.54 16.12
CA VAL A 318 -3.33 -60.52 16.60
C VAL A 318 -4.07 -61.79 16.93
N SER A 319 -3.77 -62.91 16.26
CA SER A 319 -4.06 -64.27 16.69
C SER A 319 -2.78 -64.92 17.22
N THR A 320 -2.85 -65.23 18.47
CA THR A 320 -1.92 -66.05 19.27
C THR A 320 -1.83 -67.48 18.70
N THR A 321 -0.63 -68.01 18.44
CA THR A 321 -0.35 -69.44 18.58
C THR A 321 1.10 -69.62 19.03
N ALA A 322 1.21 -70.23 20.17
CA ALA A 322 2.44 -70.76 20.74
C ALA A 322 2.91 -72.04 19.99
N ASN A 323 4.20 -72.25 19.79
CA ASN A 323 4.89 -73.52 20.06
C ASN A 323 6.39 -73.35 19.71
N ASN A 324 7.19 -73.40 20.71
CA ASN A 324 8.05 -74.53 21.22
C ASN A 324 9.12 -75.03 20.26
N GLN A 325 10.27 -75.12 20.87
CA GLN A 325 11.38 -76.04 20.72
C GLN A 325 12.63 -75.64 19.89
N ASN A 326 13.63 -75.46 20.68
CA ASN A 326 14.91 -76.23 20.76
C ASN A 326 16.01 -76.02 19.70
N ASN A 327 17.12 -75.71 20.30
CA ASN A 327 18.42 -76.34 20.21
C ASN A 327 19.48 -75.88 19.18
N THR A 328 20.62 -75.62 19.85
CA THR A 328 22.02 -75.92 19.48
C THR A 328 22.62 -75.25 18.22
N LYS A 329 23.53 -74.40 18.36
CA LYS A 329 24.95 -74.50 18.79
C LYS A 329 25.55 -73.11 18.91
#